data_345af23e289eb55bfdafb03d530e3daf
#
_entry.id   345af23e289eb55bfdafb03d530e3daf
#
_cell.length_a   1.000
_cell.length_b   1.000
_cell.length_c   1.000
_cell.angle_alpha   90.00
_cell.angle_beta   90.00
_cell.angle_gamma   90.00
#
_symmetry.space_group_name_H-M   'P 1'
#
loop_
_entity.id
_entity.type
_entity.pdbx_description
1 polymer ?
#
loop_
_entity_poly.entity_id
_entity_poly.type
_entity_poly.pdbx_seq_one_letter_code
_entity_poly.pdbx_strand_id
1 'polypeptide(L)'
;MSSNSNKSDYKQWQQEFEASKKRDTLFTTVSGSEVPAMVTQHDMKDWKAEEQLAYPGQYPYTRGVHPSMYRGRLWTMRMFSGFATPEDTNARYKYLAEKGQTGFSVAFDLPTLMGRDSDDPWAEGEVGKCGVAVCSLRDMEVLFDGLEMEKISTSMTINSPAAIIWAFYIAAAEKQGADRRKLRGTCQNDILKEYIAQKEYIFPPTPSMRLQVDTIEFGTNELPEWNTISISGYHIREAGSTAVQELAFTLSDGFAYVEAAIERGLDVDAFAPRLSHFFNAHLDFFEEIAKYRAARRIWAKRMRYKYGAKNPRSWLMRFHTQTAGCSLTAQQPENNIVRTAIQALLKRQLR
;
A
#
# COMPACT_ATOMS: atom_id res chain seq x y z
N MET A 1 -42.56 18.16 -20.26
CA MET A 1 -42.42 17.60 -21.63
C MET A 1 -41.02 17.09 -21.98
N SER A 2 -40.09 16.84 -21.03
CA SER A 2 -38.67 16.55 -21.35
C SER A 2 -38.21 15.10 -21.22
N SER A 3 -39.04 14.18 -20.71
CA SER A 3 -38.59 12.80 -20.47
C SER A 3 -38.77 11.83 -21.65
N ASN A 4 -39.58 12.15 -22.63
CA ASN A 4 -39.82 11.26 -23.78
C ASN A 4 -38.85 11.52 -24.95
N SER A 5 -38.37 12.74 -25.16
CA SER A 5 -37.40 13.06 -26.20
C SER A 5 -36.06 12.38 -25.95
N ASN A 6 -35.53 12.44 -24.73
CA ASN A 6 -34.25 11.84 -24.37
C ASN A 6 -34.18 10.31 -24.58
N LYS A 7 -35.29 9.58 -24.45
CA LYS A 7 -35.29 8.13 -24.71
C LYS A 7 -35.26 7.79 -26.20
N SER A 8 -35.85 8.64 -27.02
CA SER A 8 -35.85 8.53 -28.49
C SER A 8 -34.41 8.75 -28.99
N ASP A 9 -33.76 9.81 -28.52
CA ASP A 9 -32.43 10.23 -28.96
C ASP A 9 -31.35 9.20 -28.57
N TYR A 10 -31.44 8.59 -27.36
CA TYR A 10 -30.52 7.56 -26.95
C TYR A 10 -30.64 6.27 -27.77
N LYS A 11 -31.89 5.86 -28.10
CA LYS A 11 -32.12 4.68 -28.96
C LYS A 11 -31.64 4.92 -30.38
N GLN A 12 -31.85 6.11 -30.90
CA GLN A 12 -31.37 6.49 -32.22
C GLN A 12 -29.82 6.47 -32.23
N TRP A 13 -29.18 7.06 -31.24
CA TRP A 13 -27.71 7.02 -31.12
C TRP A 13 -27.18 5.57 -31.03
N GLN A 14 -27.84 4.69 -30.29
CA GLN A 14 -27.42 3.28 -30.21
C GLN A 14 -27.48 2.60 -31.60
N GLN A 15 -28.55 2.85 -32.39
CA GLN A 15 -28.68 2.32 -33.74
C GLN A 15 -27.58 2.85 -34.67
N GLU A 16 -27.32 4.15 -34.61
CA GLU A 16 -26.26 4.79 -35.39
C GLU A 16 -24.87 4.28 -34.98
N PHE A 17 -24.65 4.12 -33.70
CA PHE A 17 -23.39 3.55 -33.17
C PHE A 17 -23.20 2.11 -33.66
N GLU A 18 -24.21 1.26 -33.56
CA GLU A 18 -24.13 -0.13 -34.06
C GLU A 18 -23.84 -0.18 -35.56
N ALA A 19 -24.43 0.69 -36.34
CA ALA A 19 -24.23 0.77 -37.81
C ALA A 19 -22.87 1.43 -38.19
N SER A 20 -22.21 2.15 -37.30
CA SER A 20 -20.95 2.83 -37.57
C SER A 20 -19.77 1.89 -37.71
N LYS A 21 -18.79 2.29 -38.54
CA LYS A 21 -17.53 1.55 -38.68
C LYS A 21 -16.73 1.63 -37.37
N LYS A 22 -16.35 0.49 -36.85
CA LYS A 22 -15.46 0.37 -35.66
C LYS A 22 -14.09 -0.14 -36.06
N ARG A 23 -13.08 0.14 -35.26
CA ARG A 23 -11.75 -0.47 -35.41
C ARG A 23 -11.86 -1.96 -35.03
N ASP A 24 -11.08 -2.79 -35.68
CA ASP A 24 -10.92 -4.22 -35.35
C ASP A 24 -9.98 -4.34 -34.12
N THR A 25 -10.53 -4.11 -32.93
CA THR A 25 -9.79 -4.20 -31.67
C THR A 25 -10.76 -4.49 -30.53
N LEU A 26 -10.26 -5.04 -29.44
CA LEU A 26 -11.01 -5.23 -28.21
C LEU A 26 -11.06 -3.91 -27.42
N PHE A 27 -12.25 -3.49 -27.04
CA PHE A 27 -12.48 -2.34 -26.16
C PHE A 27 -12.66 -2.83 -24.74
N THR A 28 -11.57 -3.25 -24.11
CA THR A 28 -11.56 -3.79 -22.75
C THR A 28 -10.55 -3.07 -21.87
N THR A 29 -10.77 -3.12 -20.55
CA THR A 29 -9.74 -2.77 -19.56
C THR A 29 -8.59 -3.77 -19.62
N VAL A 30 -7.48 -3.45 -18.94
CA VAL A 30 -6.35 -4.40 -18.79
C VAL A 30 -6.80 -5.68 -18.07
N SER A 31 -7.83 -5.62 -17.24
CA SER A 31 -8.45 -6.78 -16.58
C SER A 31 -9.42 -7.59 -17.46
N GLY A 32 -9.61 -7.18 -18.72
CA GLY A 32 -10.49 -7.85 -19.67
C GLY A 32 -11.97 -7.49 -19.55
N SER A 33 -12.33 -6.53 -18.71
CA SER A 33 -13.71 -6.04 -18.61
C SER A 33 -14.05 -5.14 -19.81
N GLU A 34 -15.21 -5.35 -20.41
CA GLU A 34 -15.67 -4.52 -21.53
C GLU A 34 -15.83 -3.05 -21.11
N VAL A 35 -15.35 -2.14 -21.95
CA VAL A 35 -15.48 -0.70 -21.76
C VAL A 35 -16.63 -0.20 -22.64
N PRO A 36 -17.72 0.32 -22.06
CA PRO A 36 -18.84 0.84 -22.83
C PRO A 36 -18.40 2.06 -23.65
N ALA A 37 -18.97 2.20 -24.85
CA ALA A 37 -18.69 3.35 -25.72
C ALA A 37 -19.04 4.69 -25.05
N MET A 38 -20.08 4.70 -24.21
CA MET A 38 -20.54 5.86 -23.46
C MET A 38 -21.30 5.41 -22.22
N VAL A 39 -21.11 6.11 -21.12
CA VAL A 39 -21.91 5.94 -19.90
C VAL A 39 -22.87 7.13 -19.78
N THR A 40 -24.15 6.83 -19.61
CA THR A 40 -25.22 7.83 -19.56
C THR A 40 -26.07 7.70 -18.29
N GLN A 41 -27.04 8.60 -18.14
CA GLN A 41 -28.04 8.51 -17.06
C GLN A 41 -28.89 7.23 -17.17
N HIS A 42 -29.00 6.63 -18.36
CA HIS A 42 -29.74 5.39 -18.57
C HIS A 42 -29.09 4.19 -17.91
N ASP A 43 -27.73 4.20 -17.82
CA ASP A 43 -26.92 3.16 -17.19
C ASP A 43 -26.93 3.31 -15.66
N MET A 44 -27.36 4.47 -15.16
CA MET A 44 -27.30 4.87 -13.75
C MET A 44 -28.67 4.94 -13.08
N LYS A 45 -29.71 4.28 -13.62
CA LYS A 45 -31.13 4.40 -13.17
C LYS A 45 -31.31 4.10 -11.67
N ASP A 46 -30.66 3.05 -11.19
CA ASP A 46 -30.77 2.58 -9.80
C ASP A 46 -29.63 3.06 -8.90
N TRP A 47 -28.79 3.96 -9.45
CA TRP A 47 -27.61 4.43 -8.74
C TRP A 47 -27.94 5.69 -7.92
N LYS A 48 -27.71 5.60 -6.63
CA LYS A 48 -27.89 6.71 -5.69
C LYS A 48 -26.55 7.19 -5.16
N ALA A 49 -26.15 8.40 -5.56
CA ALA A 49 -24.86 8.98 -5.18
C ALA A 49 -24.62 9.03 -3.68
N GLU A 50 -25.64 9.35 -2.91
CA GLU A 50 -25.56 9.46 -1.44
C GLU A 50 -25.27 8.11 -0.77
N GLU A 51 -25.91 7.03 -1.26
CA GLU A 51 -25.71 5.67 -0.73
C GLU A 51 -24.43 5.01 -1.27
N GLN A 52 -24.10 5.26 -2.53
CA GLN A 52 -23.01 4.58 -3.23
C GLN A 52 -21.66 5.25 -3.04
N LEU A 53 -21.61 6.58 -3.00
CA LEU A 53 -20.36 7.34 -2.88
C LEU A 53 -20.19 8.01 -1.53
N ALA A 54 -21.24 8.49 -0.90
CA ALA A 54 -21.23 9.38 0.26
C ALA A 54 -20.36 10.63 0.03
N TYR A 55 -20.05 11.39 1.09
CA TYR A 55 -19.15 12.54 1.02
C TYR A 55 -17.74 12.16 1.49
N PRO A 56 -16.69 12.91 1.10
CA PRO A 56 -15.33 12.67 1.59
C PRO A 56 -15.27 12.68 3.12
N GLY A 57 -14.58 11.71 3.70
CA GLY A 57 -14.46 11.57 5.15
C GLY A 57 -15.68 10.96 5.86
N GLN A 58 -16.70 10.57 5.11
CA GLN A 58 -17.90 9.91 5.64
C GLN A 58 -17.97 8.44 5.22
N TYR A 59 -18.54 7.62 6.12
CA TYR A 59 -18.80 6.21 5.84
C TYR A 59 -19.65 6.06 4.56
N PRO A 60 -19.35 5.12 3.68
CA PRO A 60 -18.30 4.07 3.71
C PRO A 60 -16.95 4.49 3.09
N TYR A 61 -16.60 5.77 3.10
CA TYR A 61 -15.33 6.36 2.67
C TYR A 61 -14.98 6.16 1.19
N THR A 62 -15.95 5.89 0.36
CA THR A 62 -15.76 5.63 -1.09
C THR A 62 -15.01 6.78 -1.77
N ARG A 63 -15.29 8.04 -1.40
CA ARG A 63 -14.63 9.25 -1.95
C ARG A 63 -13.33 9.64 -1.26
N GLY A 64 -12.92 8.93 -0.20
CA GLY A 64 -11.72 9.21 0.56
C GLY A 64 -11.96 9.32 2.06
N VAL A 65 -10.87 9.24 2.82
CA VAL A 65 -10.91 9.17 4.29
C VAL A 65 -10.86 10.54 4.99
N HIS A 66 -10.59 11.63 4.24
CA HIS A 66 -10.47 12.98 4.79
C HIS A 66 -11.52 13.93 4.20
N PRO A 67 -12.28 14.68 5.02
CA PRO A 67 -13.28 15.64 4.53
C PRO A 67 -12.70 16.73 3.62
N SER A 68 -11.51 17.24 3.97
CA SER A 68 -10.84 18.30 3.22
C SER A 68 -10.08 17.81 1.98
N MET A 69 -9.94 16.48 1.82
CA MET A 69 -9.16 15.88 0.73
C MET A 69 -7.76 16.52 0.61
N TYR A 70 -7.33 16.91 -0.58
CA TYR A 70 -6.02 17.54 -0.80
C TYR A 70 -5.95 19.01 -0.39
N ARG A 71 -7.08 19.65 -0.04
CA ARG A 71 -7.07 21.02 0.49
C ARG A 71 -6.49 21.11 1.89
N GLY A 72 -6.62 20.05 2.70
CA GLY A 72 -6.04 19.99 4.04
C GLY A 72 -4.55 19.65 4.03
N ARG A 73 -4.14 18.71 3.21
CA ARG A 73 -2.74 18.26 3.09
C ARG A 73 -2.51 17.56 1.76
N LEU A 74 -1.36 17.79 1.15
CA LEU A 74 -0.89 16.99 0.00
C LEU A 74 -0.41 15.61 0.46
N TRP A 75 -0.18 14.71 -0.48
CA TRP A 75 0.44 13.40 -0.22
C TRP A 75 1.87 13.56 0.28
N THR A 76 2.34 12.62 1.05
CA THR A 76 3.75 12.52 1.42
C THR A 76 4.49 11.76 0.33
N MET A 77 5.54 12.36 -0.21
CA MET A 77 6.50 11.65 -1.06
C MET A 77 7.56 11.04 -0.15
N ARG A 78 7.81 9.74 -0.33
CA ARG A 78 8.89 9.01 0.35
C ARG A 78 9.82 8.44 -0.71
N MET A 79 11.08 8.78 -0.60
CA MET A 79 12.10 8.18 -1.43
C MET A 79 12.51 6.84 -0.80
N PHE A 80 12.44 5.77 -1.59
CA PHE A 80 12.95 4.46 -1.23
C PHE A 80 14.46 4.49 -1.43
N SER A 81 15.23 4.30 -0.38
CA SER A 81 16.68 4.41 -0.45
C SER A 81 17.38 3.50 0.55
N GLY A 82 18.50 2.95 0.11
CA GLY A 82 19.39 2.05 0.81
C GLY A 82 20.31 1.41 -0.22
N PHE A 83 21.58 1.32 0.08
CA PHE A 83 22.59 0.67 -0.76
C PHE A 83 23.87 0.44 0.05
N ALA A 84 24.66 -0.53 -0.37
CA ALA A 84 25.94 -0.85 0.18
C ALA A 84 25.94 -1.02 1.73
N THR A 85 26.74 -0.26 2.43
CA THR A 85 26.89 -0.37 3.88
C THR A 85 25.89 0.52 4.65
N PRO A 86 25.69 0.27 5.94
CA PRO A 86 24.94 1.17 6.82
C PRO A 86 25.50 2.61 6.84
N GLU A 87 26.82 2.78 6.77
CA GLU A 87 27.50 4.08 6.72
C GLU A 87 27.14 4.86 5.45
N ASP A 88 27.21 4.22 4.29
CA ASP A 88 26.87 4.84 3.00
C ASP A 88 25.40 5.30 2.98
N THR A 89 24.53 4.45 3.48
CA THR A 89 23.10 4.76 3.56
C THR A 89 22.81 5.84 4.59
N ASN A 90 23.48 5.84 5.76
CA ASN A 90 23.37 6.90 6.75
C ASN A 90 23.79 8.26 6.18
N ALA A 91 24.90 8.32 5.46
CA ALA A 91 25.33 9.55 4.77
C ALA A 91 24.25 10.07 3.82
N ARG A 92 23.60 9.16 3.07
CA ARG A 92 22.47 9.50 2.21
C ARG A 92 21.28 10.01 3.00
N TYR A 93 20.92 9.41 4.12
CA TYR A 93 19.81 9.85 4.96
C TYR A 93 20.07 11.23 5.58
N LYS A 94 21.26 11.49 6.06
CA LYS A 94 21.66 12.82 6.58
C LYS A 94 21.52 13.89 5.48
N TYR A 95 22.00 13.62 4.26
CA TYR A 95 21.81 14.51 3.12
C TYR A 95 20.32 14.77 2.83
N LEU A 96 19.49 13.74 2.83
CA LEU A 96 18.05 13.89 2.59
C LEU A 96 17.35 14.68 3.70
N ALA A 97 17.75 14.48 4.96
CA ALA A 97 17.25 15.23 6.11
C ALA A 97 17.61 16.72 6.00
N GLU A 98 18.83 17.05 5.60
CA GLU A 98 19.27 18.43 5.33
C GLU A 98 18.46 19.10 4.22
N LYS A 99 17.96 18.32 3.23
CA LYS A 99 17.05 18.79 2.19
C LYS A 99 15.58 18.87 2.63
N GLY A 100 15.30 18.68 3.92
CA GLY A 100 13.96 18.80 4.52
C GLY A 100 13.11 17.53 4.44
N GLN A 101 13.70 16.37 4.15
CA GLN A 101 12.96 15.11 4.18
C GLN A 101 12.74 14.68 5.63
N THR A 102 11.49 14.34 5.97
CA THR A 102 11.07 13.92 7.32
C THR A 102 10.59 12.46 7.39
N GLY A 103 10.55 11.78 6.26
CA GLY A 103 10.12 10.40 6.15
C GLY A 103 11.11 9.59 5.31
N PHE A 104 11.60 8.48 5.85
CA PHE A 104 12.55 7.60 5.20
C PHE A 104 11.89 6.26 4.86
N SER A 105 12.29 5.66 3.75
CA SER A 105 11.87 4.31 3.38
C SER A 105 13.13 3.50 3.13
N VAL A 106 13.38 2.51 4.00
CA VAL A 106 14.60 1.72 3.97
C VAL A 106 14.49 0.64 2.91
N ALA A 107 15.42 0.62 1.97
CA ALA A 107 15.67 -0.50 1.07
C ALA A 107 16.71 -1.41 1.70
N PHE A 108 16.33 -2.62 2.09
CA PHE A 108 17.25 -3.64 2.57
C PHE A 108 17.77 -4.49 1.41
N ASP A 109 18.98 -5.01 1.52
CA ASP A 109 19.52 -5.94 0.55
C ASP A 109 18.87 -7.33 0.62
N LEU A 110 19.08 -8.14 -0.38
CA LEU A 110 18.45 -9.47 -0.45
C LEU A 110 18.84 -10.39 0.71
N PRO A 111 20.11 -10.47 1.16
CA PRO A 111 20.45 -11.25 2.35
C PRO A 111 19.64 -10.83 3.57
N THR A 112 19.54 -9.54 3.88
CA THR A 112 18.73 -9.03 5.00
C THR A 112 17.26 -9.42 4.85
N LEU A 113 16.65 -9.28 3.64
CA LEU A 113 15.27 -9.68 3.37
C LEU A 113 15.03 -11.17 3.57
N MET A 114 16.03 -12.01 3.30
CA MET A 114 16.00 -13.46 3.46
C MET A 114 16.46 -13.93 4.86
N GLY A 115 16.75 -13.00 5.78
CA GLY A 115 17.18 -13.30 7.14
C GLY A 115 18.55 -13.99 7.21
N ARG A 116 19.46 -13.58 6.34
CA ARG A 116 20.83 -14.08 6.26
C ARG A 116 21.82 -12.99 6.66
N ASP A 117 22.87 -13.39 7.34
CA ASP A 117 23.98 -12.50 7.66
C ASP A 117 24.85 -12.28 6.40
N SER A 118 25.58 -11.17 6.38
CA SER A 118 26.40 -10.78 5.22
C SER A 118 27.56 -11.74 4.92
N ASP A 119 27.96 -12.55 5.90
CA ASP A 119 29.02 -13.60 5.78
C ASP A 119 28.46 -15.00 5.48
N ASP A 120 27.13 -15.13 5.34
CA ASP A 120 26.51 -16.40 4.90
C ASP A 120 26.98 -16.71 3.46
N PRO A 121 27.39 -17.96 3.15
CA PRO A 121 27.80 -18.34 1.80
C PRO A 121 26.73 -18.05 0.71
N TRP A 122 25.45 -18.03 1.07
CA TRP A 122 24.37 -17.68 0.16
C TRP A 122 24.19 -16.18 -0.06
N ALA A 123 24.90 -15.33 0.70
CA ALA A 123 24.88 -13.89 0.54
C ALA A 123 25.95 -13.39 -0.44
N GLU A 124 26.87 -14.26 -0.88
CA GLU A 124 27.96 -13.89 -1.76
C GLU A 124 27.48 -13.22 -3.06
N GLY A 125 27.99 -12.03 -3.34
CA GLY A 125 27.60 -11.25 -4.51
C GLY A 125 26.29 -10.47 -4.42
N GLU A 126 25.51 -10.59 -3.34
CA GLU A 126 24.24 -9.89 -3.14
C GLU A 126 24.27 -8.83 -2.02
N VAL A 127 25.29 -8.85 -1.15
CA VAL A 127 25.43 -7.92 -0.04
C VAL A 127 25.49 -6.47 -0.53
N GLY A 128 24.61 -5.63 -0.05
CA GLY A 128 24.58 -4.19 -0.35
C GLY A 128 24.13 -3.82 -1.77
N LYS A 129 23.72 -4.77 -2.61
CA LYS A 129 23.43 -4.55 -4.04
C LYS A 129 22.10 -3.85 -4.30
N CYS A 130 21.01 -4.36 -3.75
CA CYS A 130 19.66 -3.86 -3.98
C CYS A 130 19.13 -3.02 -2.82
N GLY A 131 19.94 -2.86 -1.78
CA GLY A 131 19.60 -2.16 -0.56
C GLY A 131 20.75 -2.16 0.43
N VAL A 132 20.52 -1.69 1.63
CA VAL A 132 21.50 -1.66 2.70
C VAL A 132 21.56 -3.02 3.42
N ALA A 133 22.77 -3.51 3.69
CA ALA A 133 23.00 -4.70 4.49
C ALA A 133 22.83 -4.38 5.98
N VAL A 134 21.92 -5.10 6.67
CA VAL A 134 21.69 -4.97 8.11
C VAL A 134 21.53 -6.36 8.71
N CYS A 135 22.59 -6.90 9.30
CA CYS A 135 22.58 -8.21 9.93
C CYS A 135 22.76 -8.17 11.46
N SER A 136 22.96 -6.99 12.02
CA SER A 136 23.13 -6.82 13.46
C SER A 136 22.49 -5.53 14.00
N LEU A 137 22.33 -5.47 15.34
CA LEU A 137 21.95 -4.22 16.02
C LEU A 137 22.95 -3.09 15.73
N ARG A 138 24.23 -3.41 15.62
CA ARG A 138 25.28 -2.42 15.32
C ARG A 138 25.06 -1.76 13.97
N ASP A 139 24.69 -2.51 12.94
CA ASP A 139 24.39 -1.97 11.61
C ASP A 139 23.20 -1.00 11.67
N MET A 140 22.17 -1.35 12.44
CA MET A 140 21.00 -0.48 12.63
C MET A 140 21.36 0.80 13.40
N GLU A 141 22.23 0.72 14.40
CA GLU A 141 22.76 1.88 15.13
C GLU A 141 23.50 2.82 14.18
N VAL A 142 24.38 2.29 13.33
CA VAL A 142 25.12 3.05 12.32
C VAL A 142 24.18 3.67 11.31
N LEU A 143 23.21 2.91 10.81
CA LEU A 143 22.25 3.36 9.80
C LEU A 143 21.45 4.59 10.25
N PHE A 144 21.10 4.68 11.54
CA PHE A 144 20.33 5.80 12.09
C PHE A 144 21.15 6.75 12.97
N ASP A 145 22.49 6.61 12.97
CA ASP A 145 23.36 7.50 13.74
C ASP A 145 23.16 8.98 13.37
N GLY A 146 22.97 9.81 14.40
CA GLY A 146 22.79 11.25 14.25
C GLY A 146 21.43 11.68 13.65
N LEU A 147 20.48 10.78 13.48
CA LEU A 147 19.11 11.09 13.08
C LEU A 147 18.19 11.10 14.30
N GLU A 148 17.37 12.14 14.45
CA GLU A 148 16.41 12.27 15.55
C GLU A 148 15.19 11.34 15.31
N MET A 149 15.28 10.08 15.76
CA MET A 149 14.34 9.03 15.43
C MET A 149 12.89 9.29 15.88
N GLU A 150 12.68 10.11 16.92
CA GLU A 150 11.32 10.56 17.32
C GLU A 150 10.71 11.59 16.34
N LYS A 151 11.52 12.33 15.60
CA LYS A 151 11.06 13.39 14.69
C LYS A 151 10.83 12.90 13.26
N ILE A 152 11.47 11.81 12.88
CA ILE A 152 11.33 11.20 11.56
C ILE A 152 10.23 10.15 11.55
N SER A 153 9.82 9.74 10.34
CA SER A 153 8.93 8.59 10.14
C SER A 153 9.62 7.59 9.24
N THR A 154 9.81 6.38 9.73
CA THR A 154 10.57 5.35 9.02
C THR A 154 9.65 4.25 8.49
N SER A 155 9.71 3.97 7.18
CA SER A 155 9.10 2.78 6.59
C SER A 155 10.16 1.74 6.29
N MET A 156 9.88 0.49 6.57
CA MET A 156 10.77 -0.64 6.33
C MET A 156 10.06 -1.67 5.46
N THR A 157 10.62 -1.95 4.29
CA THR A 157 10.11 -2.96 3.35
C THR A 157 10.66 -4.34 3.71
N ILE A 158 10.34 -4.79 4.89
CA ILE A 158 10.82 -6.03 5.49
C ILE A 158 9.63 -6.92 5.86
N ASN A 159 9.71 -8.23 5.61
CA ASN A 159 8.61 -9.16 5.77
C ASN A 159 8.97 -10.32 6.70
N SER A 160 9.57 -11.40 6.22
CA SER A 160 9.89 -12.57 7.08
C SER A 160 10.74 -12.23 8.31
N PRO A 161 11.84 -11.46 8.22
CA PRO A 161 12.65 -11.07 9.37
C PRO A 161 12.17 -9.78 10.05
N ALA A 162 10.97 -9.29 9.73
CA ALA A 162 10.46 -7.99 10.21
C ALA A 162 10.51 -7.84 11.74
N ALA A 163 10.19 -8.88 12.49
CA ALA A 163 10.22 -8.84 13.96
C ALA A 163 11.63 -8.53 14.49
N ILE A 164 12.66 -9.11 13.88
CA ILE A 164 14.07 -8.94 14.28
C ILE A 164 14.57 -7.54 13.88
N ILE A 165 14.36 -7.17 12.61
CA ILE A 165 14.79 -5.87 12.10
C ILE A 165 14.09 -4.71 12.83
N TRP A 166 12.82 -4.88 13.16
CA TRP A 166 12.10 -3.89 13.95
C TRP A 166 12.58 -3.82 15.39
N ALA A 167 12.94 -4.95 16.01
CA ALA A 167 13.57 -4.96 17.32
C ALA A 167 14.93 -4.24 17.31
N PHE A 168 15.75 -4.41 16.27
CA PHE A 168 16.99 -3.63 16.10
C PHE A 168 16.70 -2.13 15.99
N TYR A 169 15.69 -1.74 15.23
CA TYR A 169 15.30 -0.32 15.09
C TYR A 169 14.89 0.30 16.44
N ILE A 170 14.06 -0.42 17.21
CA ILE A 170 13.61 0.05 18.52
C ILE A 170 14.79 0.15 19.49
N ALA A 171 15.64 -0.87 19.55
CA ALA A 171 16.80 -0.89 20.43
C ALA A 171 17.83 0.21 20.06
N ALA A 172 18.05 0.46 18.77
CA ALA A 172 18.91 1.56 18.31
C ALA A 172 18.32 2.92 18.71
N ALA A 173 17.01 3.11 18.60
CA ALA A 173 16.33 4.33 19.02
C ALA A 173 16.45 4.55 20.55
N GLU A 174 16.22 3.52 21.36
CA GLU A 174 16.35 3.59 22.82
C GLU A 174 17.78 3.88 23.26
N LYS A 175 18.79 3.32 22.59
CA LYS A 175 20.20 3.66 22.84
C LYS A 175 20.54 5.12 22.53
N GLN A 176 19.81 5.74 21.60
CA GLN A 176 19.91 7.18 21.34
C GLN A 176 19.10 8.03 22.34
N GLY A 177 18.40 7.41 23.31
CA GLY A 177 17.56 8.08 24.29
C GLY A 177 16.13 8.41 23.81
N ALA A 178 15.70 7.84 22.70
CA ALA A 178 14.35 8.02 22.19
C ALA A 178 13.31 7.21 22.99
N ASP A 179 12.15 7.80 23.21
CA ASP A 179 10.97 7.10 23.75
C ASP A 179 10.30 6.27 22.64
N ARG A 180 10.28 4.93 22.80
CA ARG A 180 9.65 4.02 21.83
C ARG A 180 8.20 4.38 21.51
N ARG A 181 7.46 4.94 22.47
CA ARG A 181 6.07 5.33 22.30
C ARG A 181 5.87 6.49 21.32
N LYS A 182 6.91 7.25 21.03
CA LYS A 182 6.92 8.37 20.08
C LYS A 182 7.44 7.96 18.69
N LEU A 183 7.98 6.77 18.54
CA LEU A 183 8.47 6.29 17.25
C LEU A 183 7.32 6.16 16.25
N ARG A 184 7.53 6.70 15.07
CA ARG A 184 6.55 6.70 13.98
C ARG A 184 7.10 6.01 12.75
N GLY A 185 6.32 5.11 12.20
CA GLY A 185 6.77 4.38 11.03
C GLY A 185 5.79 3.32 10.57
N THR A 186 6.30 2.44 9.74
CA THR A 186 5.56 1.31 9.19
C THR A 186 6.51 0.17 8.88
N CYS A 187 6.26 -1.01 9.39
CA CYS A 187 6.81 -2.25 8.83
C CYS A 187 5.89 -2.74 7.72
N GLN A 188 6.44 -3.22 6.60
CA GLN A 188 5.61 -3.87 5.59
C GLN A 188 5.01 -5.13 6.19
N ASN A 189 5.85 -6.05 6.67
CA ASN A 189 5.46 -7.15 7.55
C ASN A 189 4.23 -7.94 7.04
N ASP A 190 4.14 -8.14 5.73
CA ASP A 190 3.04 -8.85 5.07
C ASP A 190 3.56 -10.18 4.52
N ILE A 191 3.38 -11.24 5.30
CA ILE A 191 3.93 -12.55 4.94
C ILE A 191 3.06 -13.30 3.92
N LEU A 192 1.75 -13.09 3.90
CA LEU A 192 0.86 -13.81 2.99
C LEU A 192 1.16 -13.47 1.52
N LYS A 193 1.44 -12.20 1.20
CA LYS A 193 1.83 -11.80 -0.14
C LYS A 193 3.16 -12.42 -0.59
N GLU A 194 4.02 -12.81 0.35
CA GLU A 194 5.27 -13.50 0.02
C GLU A 194 5.00 -14.87 -0.58
N TYR A 195 4.04 -15.63 -0.04
CA TYR A 195 3.64 -16.93 -0.60
C TYR A 195 2.92 -16.79 -1.94
N ILE A 196 2.19 -15.67 -2.13
CA ILE A 196 1.44 -15.41 -3.36
C ILE A 196 2.36 -14.94 -4.49
N ALA A 197 3.21 -13.92 -4.23
CA ALA A 197 3.86 -13.16 -5.29
C ALA A 197 5.38 -13.00 -5.14
N GLN A 198 5.89 -12.45 -4.02
CA GLN A 198 7.29 -11.98 -3.91
C GLN A 198 8.29 -13.10 -3.61
N LYS A 199 7.87 -14.14 -2.85
CA LYS A 199 8.65 -15.36 -2.55
C LYS A 199 9.80 -15.18 -1.54
N GLU A 200 9.88 -14.08 -0.83
CA GLU A 200 10.88 -13.81 0.22
C GLU A 200 10.40 -14.30 1.59
N TYR A 201 10.17 -15.61 1.75
CA TYR A 201 9.74 -16.22 2.99
C TYR A 201 10.81 -17.15 3.57
N ILE A 202 10.90 -17.18 4.91
CA ILE A 202 11.86 -18.01 5.67
C ILE A 202 11.15 -19.18 6.32
N PHE A 203 9.97 -18.96 6.91
CA PHE A 203 9.22 -19.96 7.65
C PHE A 203 7.96 -20.41 6.89
N PRO A 204 7.40 -21.58 7.20
CA PRO A 204 6.10 -21.99 6.70
C PRO A 204 4.96 -21.03 7.13
N PRO A 205 3.76 -21.09 6.50
CA PRO A 205 2.68 -20.14 6.76
C PRO A 205 2.28 -20.01 8.24
N THR A 206 2.07 -21.11 8.96
CA THR A 206 1.57 -21.07 10.33
C THR A 206 2.51 -20.36 11.32
N PRO A 207 3.81 -20.70 11.41
CA PRO A 207 4.74 -19.93 12.26
C PRO A 207 4.93 -18.50 11.80
N SER A 208 4.86 -18.22 10.49
CA SER A 208 4.92 -16.86 9.96
C SER A 208 3.72 -16.02 10.41
N MET A 209 2.50 -16.57 10.35
CA MET A 209 1.30 -15.88 10.86
C MET A 209 1.38 -15.63 12.36
N ARG A 210 1.95 -16.56 13.14
CA ARG A 210 2.17 -16.33 14.57
C ARG A 210 3.07 -15.11 14.81
N LEU A 211 4.23 -15.05 14.15
CA LEU A 211 5.16 -13.92 14.27
C LEU A 211 4.50 -12.60 13.84
N GLN A 212 3.65 -12.66 12.82
CA GLN A 212 2.88 -11.52 12.34
C GLN A 212 1.94 -10.97 13.42
N VAL A 213 1.19 -11.85 14.07
CA VAL A 213 0.26 -11.45 15.16
C VAL A 213 1.04 -10.99 16.39
N ASP A 214 2.17 -11.61 16.72
CA ASP A 214 3.06 -11.19 17.82
C ASP A 214 3.52 -9.73 17.61
N THR A 215 3.89 -9.36 16.38
CA THR A 215 4.28 -7.97 16.06
C THR A 215 3.11 -6.99 16.11
N ILE A 216 1.90 -7.40 15.69
CA ILE A 216 0.70 -6.58 15.82
C ILE A 216 0.37 -6.33 17.30
N GLU A 217 0.40 -7.36 18.13
CA GLU A 217 0.17 -7.27 19.57
C GLU A 217 1.18 -6.35 20.26
N PHE A 218 2.48 -6.60 20.03
CA PHE A 218 3.55 -5.78 20.59
C PHE A 218 3.42 -4.31 20.19
N GLY A 219 3.24 -4.04 18.89
CA GLY A 219 3.12 -2.68 18.40
C GLY A 219 1.88 -1.96 18.90
N THR A 220 0.76 -2.66 19.08
CA THR A 220 -0.46 -2.11 19.64
C THR A 220 -0.25 -1.65 21.09
N ASN A 221 0.49 -2.41 21.87
CA ASN A 221 0.71 -2.15 23.30
C ASN A 221 1.85 -1.14 23.54
N GLU A 222 2.96 -1.25 22.79
CA GLU A 222 4.21 -0.55 23.08
C GLU A 222 4.50 0.64 22.16
N LEU A 223 4.02 0.62 20.89
CA LEU A 223 4.32 1.64 19.89
C LEU A 223 3.04 2.23 19.27
N PRO A 224 2.26 3.03 20.01
CA PRO A 224 0.93 3.50 19.60
C PRO A 224 0.92 4.35 18.32
N GLU A 225 2.07 4.91 17.92
CA GLU A 225 2.22 5.72 16.69
C GLU A 225 2.73 4.91 15.50
N TRP A 226 3.04 3.61 15.66
CA TRP A 226 3.58 2.74 14.62
C TRP A 226 2.49 1.98 13.86
N ASN A 227 2.63 1.85 12.55
CA ASN A 227 1.80 0.95 11.74
C ASN A 227 2.51 -0.40 11.66
N THR A 228 1.94 -1.41 12.27
CA THR A 228 2.57 -2.73 12.45
C THR A 228 2.62 -3.56 11.18
N ILE A 229 1.76 -3.23 10.20
CA ILE A 229 1.67 -3.92 8.92
C ILE A 229 1.28 -2.96 7.78
N SER A 230 1.75 -3.25 6.58
CA SER A 230 1.29 -2.67 5.32
C SER A 230 0.91 -3.78 4.36
N ILE A 231 -0.37 -4.15 4.36
CA ILE A 231 -0.94 -5.25 3.58
C ILE A 231 -0.83 -4.90 2.09
N SER A 232 -0.12 -5.73 1.32
CA SER A 232 0.47 -5.30 0.06
C SER A 232 -0.12 -6.02 -1.16
N GLY A 233 -0.95 -5.33 -1.93
CA GLY A 233 -1.38 -5.73 -3.27
C GLY A 233 -0.37 -5.37 -4.38
N TYR A 234 0.52 -4.41 -4.12
CA TYR A 234 1.50 -3.94 -5.09
C TYR A 234 2.29 -5.10 -5.74
N HIS A 235 2.86 -5.97 -4.93
CA HIS A 235 3.67 -7.10 -5.40
C HIS A 235 2.86 -8.11 -6.21
N ILE A 236 1.61 -8.34 -5.82
CA ILE A 236 0.66 -9.22 -6.52
C ILE A 236 0.38 -8.65 -7.92
N ARG A 237 0.19 -7.33 -8.02
CA ARG A 237 -0.04 -6.64 -9.29
C ARG A 237 1.20 -6.65 -10.19
N GLU A 238 2.38 -6.40 -9.63
CA GLU A 238 3.66 -6.47 -10.35
C GLU A 238 3.96 -7.89 -10.86
N ALA A 239 3.49 -8.93 -10.17
CA ALA A 239 3.58 -10.33 -10.58
C ALA A 239 2.59 -10.70 -11.70
N GLY A 240 1.75 -9.77 -12.18
CA GLY A 240 0.89 -9.96 -13.36
C GLY A 240 -0.59 -10.17 -13.06
N SER A 241 -1.06 -9.95 -11.84
CA SER A 241 -2.51 -10.02 -11.54
C SER A 241 -3.28 -8.86 -12.19
N THR A 242 -4.58 -9.04 -12.39
CA THR A 242 -5.50 -7.97 -12.76
C THR A 242 -5.75 -7.03 -11.57
N ALA A 243 -6.34 -5.85 -11.82
CA ALA A 243 -6.73 -4.93 -10.75
C ALA A 243 -7.75 -5.55 -9.79
N VAL A 244 -8.66 -6.37 -10.30
CA VAL A 244 -9.66 -7.08 -9.50
C VAL A 244 -9.00 -8.16 -8.62
N GLN A 245 -8.06 -8.92 -9.18
CA GLN A 245 -7.31 -9.94 -8.44
C GLN A 245 -6.42 -9.31 -7.36
N GLU A 246 -5.70 -8.21 -7.70
CA GLU A 246 -4.93 -7.44 -6.71
C GLU A 246 -5.81 -7.06 -5.53
N LEU A 247 -6.98 -6.45 -5.80
CA LEU A 247 -7.90 -6.03 -4.75
C LEU A 247 -8.40 -7.20 -3.91
N ALA A 248 -8.83 -8.28 -4.57
CA ALA A 248 -9.41 -9.44 -3.90
C ALA A 248 -8.40 -10.13 -2.98
N PHE A 249 -7.18 -10.38 -3.45
CA PHE A 249 -6.15 -11.04 -2.68
C PHE A 249 -5.65 -10.16 -1.53
N THR A 250 -5.41 -8.87 -1.78
CA THR A 250 -5.00 -7.92 -0.73
C THR A 250 -6.03 -7.82 0.40
N LEU A 251 -7.31 -7.75 0.05
CA LEU A 251 -8.37 -7.70 1.06
C LEU A 251 -8.49 -9.03 1.81
N SER A 252 -8.31 -10.17 1.14
CA SER A 252 -8.31 -11.48 1.78
C SER A 252 -7.18 -11.62 2.78
N ASP A 253 -5.96 -11.22 2.41
CA ASP A 253 -4.81 -11.19 3.31
C ASP A 253 -5.09 -10.28 4.52
N GLY A 254 -5.61 -9.06 4.27
CA GLY A 254 -5.98 -8.13 5.33
C GLY A 254 -7.02 -8.70 6.31
N PHE A 255 -8.00 -9.40 5.81
CA PHE A 255 -9.02 -10.04 6.66
C PHE A 255 -8.44 -11.21 7.44
N ALA A 256 -7.53 -11.99 6.85
CA ALA A 256 -6.85 -13.07 7.56
C ALA A 256 -6.01 -12.55 8.75
N TYR A 257 -5.29 -11.42 8.57
CA TYR A 257 -4.57 -10.79 9.68
C TYR A 257 -5.49 -10.25 10.77
N VAL A 258 -6.61 -9.64 10.40
CA VAL A 258 -7.61 -9.16 11.37
C VAL A 258 -8.20 -10.33 12.15
N GLU A 259 -8.56 -11.43 11.47
CA GLU A 259 -9.12 -12.63 12.10
C GLU A 259 -8.11 -13.25 13.05
N ALA A 260 -6.86 -13.43 12.63
CA ALA A 260 -5.81 -14.00 13.48
C ALA A 260 -5.51 -13.14 14.74
N ALA A 261 -5.56 -11.80 14.61
CA ALA A 261 -5.40 -10.91 15.75
C ALA A 261 -6.58 -10.98 16.72
N ILE A 262 -7.81 -11.08 16.21
CA ILE A 262 -9.02 -11.27 17.04
C ILE A 262 -8.98 -12.64 17.74
N GLU A 263 -8.59 -13.70 17.04
CA GLU A 263 -8.42 -15.04 17.62
C GLU A 263 -7.36 -15.08 18.75
N ARG A 264 -6.33 -14.23 18.65
CA ARG A 264 -5.35 -14.00 19.71
C ARG A 264 -5.96 -13.30 20.94
N GLY A 265 -7.15 -12.71 20.82
CA GLY A 265 -7.84 -11.99 21.87
C GLY A 265 -7.61 -10.47 21.84
N LEU A 266 -7.05 -9.92 20.77
CA LEU A 266 -6.86 -8.47 20.63
C LEU A 266 -8.20 -7.77 20.31
N ASP A 267 -8.42 -6.62 20.91
CA ASP A 267 -9.56 -5.75 20.56
C ASP A 267 -9.33 -5.13 19.18
N VAL A 268 -10.29 -5.35 18.28
CA VAL A 268 -10.22 -4.83 16.90
C VAL A 268 -10.06 -3.31 16.86
N ASP A 269 -10.66 -2.58 17.78
CA ASP A 269 -10.58 -1.13 17.86
C ASP A 269 -9.24 -0.62 18.43
N ALA A 270 -8.45 -1.49 19.05
CA ALA A 270 -7.10 -1.17 19.49
C ALA A 270 -6.07 -1.25 18.33
N PHE A 271 -6.09 -2.33 17.53
CA PHE A 271 -5.06 -2.53 16.50
C PHE A 271 -5.46 -2.05 15.10
N ALA A 272 -6.74 -2.15 14.70
CA ALA A 272 -7.16 -1.85 13.33
C ALA A 272 -6.90 -0.39 12.89
N PRO A 273 -6.95 0.64 13.75
CA PRO A 273 -6.55 1.99 13.38
C PRO A 273 -5.11 2.14 12.90
N ARG A 274 -4.25 1.14 13.15
CA ARG A 274 -2.84 1.12 12.75
C ARG A 274 -2.54 0.18 11.58
N LEU A 275 -3.51 -0.55 11.09
CA LEU A 275 -3.35 -1.30 9.85
C LEU A 275 -3.27 -0.34 8.67
N SER A 276 -2.35 -0.60 7.77
CA SER A 276 -2.22 0.13 6.50
C SER A 276 -2.17 -0.85 5.33
N HIS A 277 -2.31 -0.30 4.12
CA HIS A 277 -2.29 -1.10 2.90
C HIS A 277 -1.33 -0.48 1.88
N PHE A 278 -0.99 -1.26 0.87
CA PHE A 278 -0.11 -0.85 -0.20
C PHE A 278 -0.62 -1.37 -1.53
N PHE A 279 -0.99 -0.47 -2.43
CA PHE A 279 -1.53 -0.80 -3.74
C PHE A 279 -0.65 -0.30 -4.89
N ASN A 280 -0.83 -0.93 -6.05
CA ASN A 280 -0.27 -0.50 -7.31
C ASN A 280 -1.16 0.57 -7.99
N ALA A 281 -0.59 1.46 -8.79
CA ALA A 281 -1.30 2.34 -9.71
C ALA A 281 -0.83 2.06 -11.14
N HIS A 282 -1.63 1.33 -11.90
CA HIS A 282 -1.33 0.90 -13.26
C HIS A 282 -1.87 1.87 -14.32
N LEU A 283 -1.90 1.49 -15.59
CA LEU A 283 -2.22 2.37 -16.73
C LEU A 283 -3.71 2.63 -16.91
N ASP A 284 -4.59 1.73 -16.48
CA ASP A 284 -6.03 1.85 -16.69
C ASP A 284 -6.65 2.83 -15.71
N PHE A 285 -6.81 4.09 -16.17
CA PHE A 285 -7.16 5.22 -15.33
C PHE A 285 -8.45 5.02 -14.54
N PHE A 286 -9.53 4.62 -15.19
CA PHE A 286 -10.84 4.51 -14.55
C PHE A 286 -10.96 3.23 -13.71
N GLU A 287 -10.38 2.13 -14.15
CA GLU A 287 -10.36 0.88 -13.39
C GLU A 287 -9.58 1.03 -12.08
N GLU A 288 -8.44 1.70 -12.11
CA GLU A 288 -7.64 1.97 -10.93
C GLU A 288 -8.39 2.86 -9.92
N ILE A 289 -9.08 3.91 -10.39
CA ILE A 289 -9.94 4.73 -9.51
C ILE A 289 -11.05 3.88 -8.88
N ALA A 290 -11.71 3.04 -9.68
CA ALA A 290 -12.76 2.16 -9.20
C ALA A 290 -12.24 1.16 -8.16
N LYS A 291 -11.07 0.57 -8.39
CA LYS A 291 -10.37 -0.32 -7.47
C LYS A 291 -10.21 0.28 -6.07
N TYR A 292 -9.64 1.48 -5.96
CA TYR A 292 -9.43 2.11 -4.66
C TYR A 292 -10.73 2.53 -3.97
N ARG A 293 -11.74 2.96 -4.74
CA ARG A 293 -13.07 3.27 -4.20
C ARG A 293 -13.73 2.03 -3.64
N ALA A 294 -13.67 0.92 -4.37
CA ALA A 294 -14.16 -0.39 -3.92
C ALA A 294 -13.41 -0.86 -2.68
N ALA A 295 -12.07 -0.76 -2.67
CA ALA A 295 -11.22 -1.13 -1.54
C ALA A 295 -11.68 -0.48 -0.23
N ARG A 296 -11.80 0.85 -0.20
CA ARG A 296 -12.24 1.59 0.98
C ARG A 296 -13.63 1.18 1.45
N ARG A 297 -14.56 1.04 0.49
CA ARG A 297 -15.94 0.68 0.79
C ARG A 297 -16.07 -0.73 1.36
N ILE A 298 -15.38 -1.71 0.78
CA ILE A 298 -15.42 -3.11 1.21
C ILE A 298 -14.78 -3.22 2.60
N TRP A 299 -13.61 -2.62 2.80
CA TRP A 299 -12.93 -2.58 4.10
C TRP A 299 -13.82 -2.00 5.19
N ALA A 300 -14.36 -0.79 4.98
CA ALA A 300 -15.20 -0.11 5.96
C ALA A 300 -16.43 -0.94 6.36
N LYS A 301 -17.09 -1.56 5.38
CA LYS A 301 -18.25 -2.42 5.64
C LYS A 301 -17.85 -3.69 6.41
N ARG A 302 -16.76 -4.33 6.02
CA ARG A 302 -16.29 -5.57 6.66
C ARG A 302 -15.88 -5.31 8.11
N MET A 303 -15.08 -4.28 8.36
CA MET A 303 -14.65 -3.90 9.71
C MET A 303 -15.85 -3.60 10.60
N ARG A 304 -16.81 -2.81 10.12
CA ARG A 304 -17.99 -2.42 10.90
C ARG A 304 -18.95 -3.57 11.15
N TYR A 305 -19.28 -4.37 10.14
CA TYR A 305 -20.39 -5.33 10.26
C TYR A 305 -19.93 -6.75 10.57
N LYS A 306 -18.81 -7.20 10.03
CA LYS A 306 -18.31 -8.56 10.33
C LYS A 306 -17.50 -8.60 11.61
N TYR A 307 -16.58 -7.66 11.78
CA TYR A 307 -15.67 -7.66 12.94
C TYR A 307 -16.16 -6.81 14.11
N GLY A 308 -17.28 -6.13 13.95
CA GLY A 308 -17.94 -5.39 15.03
C GLY A 308 -17.18 -4.17 15.55
N ALA A 309 -16.21 -3.65 14.77
CA ALA A 309 -15.46 -2.46 15.13
C ALA A 309 -16.40 -1.27 15.33
N LYS A 310 -16.25 -0.57 16.45
CA LYS A 310 -17.08 0.58 16.84
C LYS A 310 -16.41 1.92 16.58
N ASN A 311 -15.07 1.93 16.62
CA ASN A 311 -14.29 3.14 16.37
C ASN A 311 -14.27 3.47 14.87
N PRO A 312 -14.73 4.65 14.42
CA PRO A 312 -14.68 5.03 13.02
C PRO A 312 -13.26 4.98 12.42
N ARG A 313 -12.21 5.18 13.22
CA ARG A 313 -10.81 5.06 12.75
C ARG A 313 -10.48 3.63 12.30
N SER A 314 -11.09 2.61 12.85
CA SER A 314 -10.92 1.20 12.46
C SER A 314 -11.54 0.89 11.10
N TRP A 315 -12.51 1.69 10.64
CA TRP A 315 -13.17 1.51 9.34
C TRP A 315 -12.40 2.19 8.20
N LEU A 316 -11.44 3.07 8.51
CA LEU A 316 -10.66 3.81 7.53
C LEU A 316 -9.60 2.90 6.89
N MET A 317 -9.67 2.74 5.58
CA MET A 317 -8.58 2.11 4.84
C MET A 317 -7.56 3.18 4.44
N ARG A 318 -6.42 3.20 5.14
CA ARG A 318 -5.29 4.05 4.80
C ARG A 318 -4.30 3.24 4.00
N PHE A 319 -3.80 3.80 2.93
CA PHE A 319 -2.87 3.08 2.07
C PHE A 319 -1.85 4.00 1.40
N HIS A 320 -0.70 3.42 1.12
CA HIS A 320 0.27 3.90 0.15
C HIS A 320 -0.11 3.38 -1.23
N THR A 321 0.24 4.12 -2.27
CA THR A 321 0.13 3.65 -3.65
C THR A 321 1.42 3.99 -4.39
N GLN A 322 1.97 3.02 -5.09
CA GLN A 322 3.13 3.19 -5.95
C GLN A 322 2.71 3.06 -7.42
N THR A 323 3.30 3.87 -8.28
CA THR A 323 3.16 3.72 -9.74
C THR A 323 3.74 2.39 -10.19
N ALA A 324 3.06 1.74 -11.15
CA ALA A 324 3.43 0.40 -11.61
C ALA A 324 4.80 0.39 -12.28
N GLY A 325 5.73 -0.41 -11.76
CA GLY A 325 7.02 -0.68 -12.38
C GLY A 325 6.87 -1.51 -13.64
N CYS A 326 6.01 -2.54 -13.63
CA CYS A 326 5.78 -3.45 -14.76
C CYS A 326 5.17 -2.75 -16.00
N SER A 327 4.70 -1.51 -15.89
CA SER A 327 4.20 -0.71 -17.00
C SER A 327 5.29 0.12 -17.70
N LEU A 328 6.49 0.15 -17.14
CA LEU A 328 7.61 0.95 -17.66
C LEU A 328 8.48 0.11 -18.59
N THR A 329 9.15 0.77 -19.53
CA THR A 329 10.03 0.10 -20.49
C THR A 329 11.43 0.72 -20.49
N ALA A 330 12.45 -0.12 -20.47
CA ALA A 330 13.85 0.30 -20.54
C ALA A 330 14.22 0.89 -21.90
N GLN A 331 13.53 0.50 -22.97
CA GLN A 331 13.81 0.94 -24.34
C GLN A 331 13.42 2.40 -24.62
N GLN A 332 12.56 2.98 -23.79
CA GLN A 332 12.06 4.34 -23.95
C GLN A 332 12.00 5.05 -22.59
N PRO A 333 13.14 5.30 -21.91
CA PRO A 333 13.17 5.77 -20.53
C PRO A 333 12.52 7.16 -20.36
N GLU A 334 12.64 8.07 -21.32
CA GLU A 334 12.02 9.39 -21.25
C GLU A 334 10.50 9.33 -21.28
N ASN A 335 9.91 8.38 -22.01
CA ASN A 335 8.46 8.16 -22.04
C ASN A 335 7.92 7.65 -20.70
N ASN A 336 8.76 7.06 -19.86
CA ASN A 336 8.37 6.63 -18.52
C ASN A 336 8.03 7.80 -17.60
N ILE A 337 8.59 8.99 -17.83
CA ILE A 337 8.24 10.20 -17.10
C ILE A 337 6.74 10.50 -17.27
N VAL A 338 6.26 10.46 -18.51
CA VAL A 338 4.83 10.69 -18.82
C VAL A 338 3.96 9.58 -18.27
N ARG A 339 4.35 8.31 -18.42
CA ARG A 339 3.62 7.16 -17.87
C ARG A 339 3.46 7.30 -16.37
N THR A 340 4.54 7.55 -15.66
CA THR A 340 4.55 7.71 -14.20
C THR A 340 3.74 8.94 -13.75
N ALA A 341 3.82 10.06 -14.49
CA ALA A 341 3.05 11.26 -14.18
C ALA A 341 1.54 11.02 -14.27
N ILE A 342 1.07 10.30 -15.30
CA ILE A 342 -0.36 9.95 -15.46
C ILE A 342 -0.80 8.99 -14.35
N GLN A 343 0.01 7.97 -14.02
CA GLN A 343 -0.27 7.06 -12.91
C GLN A 343 -0.30 7.79 -11.56
N ALA A 344 0.59 8.77 -11.35
CA ALA A 344 0.57 9.61 -10.16
C ALA A 344 -0.66 10.53 -10.10
N LEU A 345 -1.16 10.99 -11.25
CA LEU A 345 -2.40 11.76 -11.34
C LEU A 345 -3.62 10.95 -10.89
N LEU A 346 -3.68 9.65 -11.22
CA LEU A 346 -4.68 8.71 -10.71
C LEU A 346 -4.79 8.76 -9.19
N LYS A 347 -3.67 8.81 -8.49
CA LYS A 347 -3.62 8.88 -7.03
C LYS A 347 -4.29 10.16 -6.48
N ARG A 348 -4.24 11.27 -7.22
CA ARG A 348 -4.90 12.55 -6.82
C ARG A 348 -6.41 12.47 -6.79
N GLN A 349 -7.02 11.58 -7.58
CA GLN A 349 -8.47 11.38 -7.60
C GLN A 349 -8.98 10.54 -6.42
N LEU A 350 -8.09 10.11 -5.50
CA LEU A 350 -8.34 9.07 -4.51
C LEU A 350 -8.44 9.54 -3.06
N ARG A 351 -8.17 10.81 -2.77
CA ARG A 351 -8.33 11.38 -1.41
C ARG A 351 -9.66 12.02 -1.22
#